data_8257b5de7eb5b2f2366eb084e6857e55
#
_entry.id   8257b5de7eb5b2f2366eb084e6857e55
#
_cell.length_a   1.000
_cell.length_b   1.000
_cell.length_c   1.000
_cell.angle_alpha   90.00
_cell.angle_beta   90.00
_cell.angle_gamma   90.00
#
_symmetry.space_group_name_H-M   'P 1'
#
loop_
_entity.id
_entity.type
_entity.pdbx_description
1 polymer ?
#
loop_
_entity_poly.entity_id
_entity_poly.type
_entity_poly.pdbx_seq_one_letter_code
_entity_poly.pdbx_strand_id
1 'polypeptide(L)'
;MTNAYPNLLRPIKIGKFVLKNRMQSSNSLPHFSQGPEEYPAEATIAHFVGRARTGAAFVTFAGMDDNIDNPPLPDTLDVSHFPDFDIHNAKCQNYLVEMIEAMHYTGSIVSGSLFSANKKYRYTHPDGTEEIVDANPPVDVGLGATAMAYQFVGDEISAEDLHKIAVSYGQRAAFYKRLGFDAVTIHMSYRAQLPGQLLSPLSNTRTDEYGVTFEGRCKFPLEMLSEVRKAVGNDMLIEIQFSAEEPEGGYTVEEGIEFLKLAQKYVDIVQVPPPKAIPTTPSP
;
A
#
# COMPACT_ATOMS: atom_id res chain seq x y z
N MET A 1 -13.79 31.35 19.25
CA MET A 1 -14.33 29.99 19.09
C MET A 1 -13.49 29.07 19.94
N THR A 2 -14.07 28.41 20.94
CA THR A 2 -13.37 27.40 21.74
C THR A 2 -13.02 26.24 20.81
N ASN A 3 -11.73 25.85 20.72
CA ASN A 3 -11.29 24.72 19.93
C ASN A 3 -11.86 23.44 20.55
N ALA A 4 -12.88 22.87 19.93
CA ALA A 4 -13.56 21.66 20.41
C ALA A 4 -12.65 20.43 20.42
N TYR A 5 -11.56 20.45 19.65
CA TYR A 5 -10.64 19.30 19.48
C TYR A 5 -9.16 19.74 19.64
N PRO A 6 -8.76 20.22 20.83
CA PRO A 6 -7.43 20.81 20.99
C PRO A 6 -6.29 19.82 20.74
N ASN A 7 -6.49 18.54 21.06
CA ASN A 7 -5.47 17.51 20.86
C ASN A 7 -5.34 17.10 19.38
N LEU A 8 -6.46 17.05 18.63
CA LEU A 8 -6.46 16.71 17.22
C LEU A 8 -5.74 17.77 16.39
N LEU A 9 -5.95 19.04 16.73
CA LEU A 9 -5.40 20.18 15.98
C LEU A 9 -4.01 20.61 16.43
N ARG A 10 -3.44 19.97 17.46
CA ARG A 10 -2.07 20.26 17.89
C ARG A 10 -1.06 19.69 16.92
N PRO A 11 0.00 20.45 16.58
CA PRO A 11 1.12 19.91 15.82
C PRO A 11 1.75 18.71 16.52
N ILE A 12 2.34 17.82 15.71
CA ILE A 12 3.12 16.67 16.17
C ILE A 12 4.40 16.57 15.37
N LYS A 13 5.52 16.30 16.06
CA LYS A 13 6.78 16.02 15.40
C LYS A 13 6.97 14.51 15.24
N ILE A 14 7.25 14.07 14.01
CA ILE A 14 7.60 12.70 13.67
C ILE A 14 8.90 12.75 12.87
N GLY A 15 9.95 12.12 13.36
CA GLY A 15 11.27 12.25 12.74
C GLY A 15 11.70 13.71 12.62
N LYS A 16 12.05 14.16 11.43
CA LYS A 16 12.40 15.56 11.14
C LYS A 16 11.17 16.44 10.82
N PHE A 17 10.02 15.84 10.55
CA PHE A 17 8.82 16.54 10.10
C PHE A 17 7.98 17.05 11.27
N VAL A 18 7.38 18.22 11.08
CA VAL A 18 6.39 18.78 11.98
C VAL A 18 5.05 18.82 11.25
N LEU A 19 4.17 17.91 11.59
CA LEU A 19 2.82 17.86 11.06
C LEU A 19 1.97 18.95 11.72
N LYS A 20 1.25 19.74 10.91
CA LYS A 20 0.43 20.89 11.40
C LYS A 20 -0.70 20.49 12.34
N ASN A 21 -1.13 19.24 12.31
CA ASN A 21 -2.14 18.64 13.19
C ASN A 21 -2.01 17.10 13.16
N ARG A 22 -2.96 16.37 13.74
CA ARG A 22 -2.98 14.91 13.84
C ARG A 22 -4.02 14.27 12.91
N MET A 23 -4.42 14.98 11.87
CA MET A 23 -5.37 14.47 10.89
C MET A 23 -4.63 13.90 9.69
N GLN A 24 -5.04 12.69 9.30
CA GLN A 24 -4.55 12.01 8.13
C GLN A 24 -5.69 11.77 7.14
N SER A 25 -5.39 11.95 5.86
CA SER A 25 -6.19 11.47 4.76
C SER A 25 -5.55 10.20 4.23
N SER A 26 -6.08 9.07 4.63
CA SER A 26 -5.59 7.75 4.22
C SER A 26 -5.71 7.55 2.71
N ASN A 27 -5.03 6.52 2.19
CA ASN A 27 -5.10 6.17 0.78
C ASN A 27 -6.55 5.89 0.36
N SER A 28 -6.91 6.44 -0.78
CA SER A 28 -8.20 6.23 -1.42
C SER A 28 -7.99 6.39 -2.91
N LEU A 29 -8.31 5.34 -3.64
CA LEU A 29 -8.19 5.35 -5.10
C LEU A 29 -9.38 6.12 -5.67
N PRO A 30 -9.16 7.12 -6.51
CA PRO A 30 -10.23 7.94 -7.06
C PRO A 30 -11.02 7.24 -8.18
N HIS A 31 -10.63 6.05 -8.63
CA HIS A 31 -11.27 5.32 -9.72
C HIS A 31 -11.57 6.17 -10.98
N PHE A 32 -10.75 7.16 -11.24
CA PHE A 32 -10.84 7.95 -12.46
C PHE A 32 -10.05 7.26 -13.56
N SER A 33 -10.63 7.15 -14.74
CA SER A 33 -9.89 6.79 -15.94
C SER A 33 -8.85 7.87 -16.25
N GLN A 34 -7.62 7.46 -16.47
CA GLN A 34 -6.50 8.36 -16.75
C GLN A 34 -6.42 8.78 -18.23
N GLY A 35 -7.20 8.12 -19.08
CA GLY A 35 -7.04 8.24 -20.52
C GLY A 35 -5.83 7.46 -21.05
N PRO A 36 -5.55 7.56 -22.36
CA PRO A 36 -4.51 6.77 -23.00
C PRO A 36 -3.08 7.21 -22.67
N GLU A 37 -2.89 8.30 -21.94
CA GLU A 37 -1.57 8.87 -21.66
C GLU A 37 -0.88 8.26 -20.44
N GLU A 38 -1.57 7.46 -19.64
CA GLU A 38 -1.04 6.78 -18.45
C GLU A 38 -0.28 7.70 -17.47
N TYR A 39 -0.84 8.87 -17.22
CA TYR A 39 -0.32 9.82 -16.23
C TYR A 39 -1.48 10.50 -15.46
N PRO A 40 -1.20 11.13 -14.31
CA PRO A 40 -2.24 11.75 -13.50
C PRO A 40 -3.02 12.78 -14.27
N ALA A 41 -4.30 12.50 -14.55
CA ALA A 41 -5.19 13.46 -15.17
C ALA A 41 -5.48 14.61 -14.21
N GLU A 42 -5.93 15.74 -14.73
CA GLU A 42 -6.32 16.92 -13.95
C GLU A 42 -7.31 16.55 -12.82
N ALA A 43 -8.26 15.65 -13.08
CA ALA A 43 -9.20 15.18 -12.09
C ALA A 43 -8.52 14.45 -10.90
N THR A 44 -7.47 13.65 -11.17
CA THR A 44 -6.69 12.97 -10.13
C THR A 44 -5.91 13.97 -9.29
N ILE A 45 -5.25 14.92 -9.93
CA ILE A 45 -4.53 16.00 -9.26
C ILE A 45 -5.50 16.80 -8.37
N ALA A 46 -6.64 17.22 -8.93
CA ALA A 46 -7.66 17.96 -8.20
C ALA A 46 -8.21 17.18 -6.99
N HIS A 47 -8.39 15.86 -7.13
CA HIS A 47 -8.84 14.99 -6.03
C HIS A 47 -7.86 15.03 -4.86
N PHE A 48 -6.57 14.75 -5.08
CA PHE A 48 -5.59 14.68 -4.00
C PHE A 48 -5.27 16.05 -3.41
N VAL A 49 -5.16 17.08 -4.24
CA VAL A 49 -5.02 18.47 -3.78
C VAL A 49 -6.25 18.92 -2.99
N GLY A 50 -7.46 18.52 -3.42
CA GLY A 50 -8.70 18.76 -2.68
C GLY A 50 -8.65 18.15 -1.28
N ARG A 51 -8.18 16.91 -1.15
CA ARG A 51 -7.99 16.23 0.15
C ARG A 51 -6.97 16.96 1.04
N ALA A 52 -5.87 17.44 0.50
CA ALA A 52 -4.90 18.24 1.23
C ALA A 52 -5.49 19.57 1.72
N ARG A 53 -6.35 20.21 0.91
CA ARG A 53 -7.07 21.46 1.27
C ARG A 53 -8.11 21.29 2.38
N THR A 54 -8.56 20.05 2.68
CA THR A 54 -9.44 19.84 3.84
C THR A 54 -8.76 20.08 5.19
N GLY A 55 -7.45 20.27 5.19
CA GLY A 55 -6.67 20.57 6.39
C GLY A 55 -5.90 19.38 6.96
N ALA A 56 -5.98 18.20 6.37
CA ALA A 56 -5.18 17.05 6.79
C ALA A 56 -3.68 17.37 6.74
N ALA A 57 -2.96 16.98 7.80
CA ALA A 57 -1.52 17.19 7.88
C ALA A 57 -0.72 16.14 7.14
N PHE A 58 -1.31 14.98 6.89
CA PHE A 58 -0.70 13.87 6.17
C PHE A 58 -1.70 13.36 5.14
N VAL A 59 -1.29 13.27 3.89
CA VAL A 59 -2.15 12.84 2.78
C VAL A 59 -1.44 11.75 2.01
N THR A 60 -2.08 10.60 1.89
CA THR A 60 -1.54 9.47 1.12
C THR A 60 -2.11 9.49 -0.29
N PHE A 61 -1.21 9.62 -1.25
CA PHE A 61 -1.49 9.36 -2.65
C PHE A 61 -1.55 7.84 -2.88
N ALA A 62 -2.66 7.39 -3.42
CA ALA A 62 -2.84 6.01 -3.84
C ALA A 62 -2.93 5.99 -5.37
N GLY A 63 -1.80 5.77 -6.01
CA GLY A 63 -1.68 5.39 -7.40
C GLY A 63 -1.07 4.01 -7.45
N MET A 64 -1.35 3.25 -8.48
CA MET A 64 -0.60 2.05 -8.78
C MET A 64 0.69 2.51 -9.43
N ASP A 65 1.82 2.22 -8.81
CA ASP A 65 3.08 2.34 -9.51
C ASP A 65 3.28 1.10 -10.39
N ASP A 66 3.56 1.32 -11.64
CA ASP A 66 3.98 0.24 -12.50
C ASP A 66 5.15 -0.47 -11.88
N ASN A 67 5.00 -1.75 -11.85
CA ASN A 67 6.02 -2.64 -11.40
C ASN A 67 7.25 -2.47 -12.29
N ILE A 68 8.38 -2.07 -11.72
CA ILE A 68 9.66 -1.93 -12.41
C ILE A 68 9.99 -3.18 -13.27
N ASP A 69 9.48 -4.34 -12.87
CA ASP A 69 9.73 -5.63 -13.51
C ASP A 69 8.55 -6.14 -14.36
N ASN A 70 7.45 -5.39 -14.47
CA ASN A 70 6.31 -5.77 -15.30
C ASN A 70 6.18 -4.79 -16.46
N PRO A 71 6.42 -5.25 -17.69
CA PRO A 71 5.96 -4.48 -18.84
C PRO A 71 4.43 -4.37 -18.76
N PRO A 72 3.84 -3.23 -19.20
CA PRO A 72 2.41 -3.09 -19.31
C PRO A 72 1.83 -4.29 -20.07
N LEU A 73 0.69 -4.79 -19.61
CA LEU A 73 -0.02 -5.84 -20.32
C LEU A 73 -0.35 -5.36 -21.74
N PRO A 74 -0.26 -6.24 -22.75
CA PRO A 74 -0.66 -5.86 -24.08
C PRO A 74 -2.13 -5.42 -24.08
N ASP A 75 -2.45 -4.43 -24.88
CA ASP A 75 -3.66 -3.61 -25.10
C ASP A 75 -5.05 -4.25 -24.91
N THR A 76 -5.18 -5.42 -24.41
CA THR A 76 -6.43 -6.18 -24.44
C THR A 76 -7.32 -6.02 -23.22
N LEU A 77 -6.88 -5.38 -22.16
CA LEU A 77 -7.59 -5.45 -20.86
C LEU A 77 -7.48 -4.22 -20.00
N ASP A 78 -7.45 -3.06 -20.59
CA ASP A 78 -7.50 -1.89 -19.77
C ASP A 78 -8.90 -1.51 -19.36
N VAL A 79 -9.31 -2.11 -18.29
CA VAL A 79 -10.36 -1.62 -17.43
C VAL A 79 -9.85 -1.64 -15.99
N SER A 80 -8.59 -1.28 -15.77
CA SER A 80 -8.13 -1.09 -14.41
C SER A 80 -8.93 0.06 -13.80
N HIS A 81 -9.75 -0.25 -12.80
CA HIS A 81 -10.45 0.76 -12.01
C HIS A 81 -9.48 1.60 -11.18
N PHE A 82 -8.20 1.32 -11.29
CA PHE A 82 -7.14 1.96 -10.55
C PHE A 82 -6.30 2.76 -11.51
N PRO A 83 -6.01 4.02 -11.20
CA PRO A 83 -5.06 4.78 -11.98
C PRO A 83 -3.72 4.06 -11.91
N ASP A 84 -3.30 3.57 -13.05
CA ASP A 84 -1.98 3.03 -13.27
C ASP A 84 -1.09 4.14 -13.81
N PHE A 85 0.10 4.27 -13.27
CA PHE A 85 1.02 5.34 -13.66
C PHE A 85 2.33 4.72 -14.10
N ASP A 86 2.69 4.91 -15.35
CA ASP A 86 4.04 4.64 -15.79
C ASP A 86 5.01 5.63 -15.13
N ILE A 87 5.53 5.24 -13.98
CA ILE A 87 6.50 6.06 -13.22
C ILE A 87 7.82 6.28 -13.97
N HIS A 88 8.10 5.53 -15.02
CA HIS A 88 9.28 5.72 -15.88
C HIS A 88 9.05 6.77 -16.97
N ASN A 89 7.79 7.10 -17.25
CA ASN A 89 7.44 8.13 -18.19
C ASN A 89 7.76 9.53 -17.61
N ALA A 90 8.62 10.29 -18.27
CA ALA A 90 9.00 11.63 -17.82
C ALA A 90 7.79 12.58 -17.68
N LYS A 91 6.77 12.42 -18.49
CA LYS A 91 5.53 13.22 -18.37
C LYS A 91 4.78 12.85 -17.09
N CYS A 92 4.64 11.56 -16.81
CA CYS A 92 4.04 11.09 -15.56
C CYS A 92 4.77 11.65 -14.33
N GLN A 93 6.11 11.60 -14.34
CA GLN A 93 6.92 12.18 -13.26
C GLN A 93 6.64 13.68 -13.07
N ASN A 94 6.54 14.45 -14.15
CA ASN A 94 6.26 15.89 -14.05
C ASN A 94 4.89 16.18 -13.42
N TYR A 95 3.86 15.45 -13.81
CA TYR A 95 2.51 15.59 -13.22
C TYR A 95 2.48 15.17 -11.76
N LEU A 96 3.21 14.11 -11.38
CA LEU A 96 3.34 13.69 -9.98
C LEU A 96 4.03 14.77 -9.14
N VAL A 97 5.12 15.36 -9.64
CA VAL A 97 5.82 16.46 -8.96
C VAL A 97 4.90 17.66 -8.79
N GLU A 98 4.18 18.07 -9.84
CA GLU A 98 3.21 19.18 -9.76
C GLU A 98 2.13 18.93 -8.71
N MET A 99 1.59 17.72 -8.67
CA MET A 99 0.59 17.32 -7.68
C MET A 99 1.16 17.37 -6.24
N ILE A 100 2.37 16.85 -6.04
CA ILE A 100 3.06 16.85 -4.75
C ILE A 100 3.29 18.28 -4.26
N GLU A 101 3.84 19.15 -5.12
CA GLU A 101 4.07 20.55 -4.79
C GLU A 101 2.78 21.29 -4.44
N ALA A 102 1.70 21.05 -5.20
CA ALA A 102 0.39 21.63 -4.90
C ALA A 102 -0.18 21.16 -3.56
N MET A 103 0.08 19.92 -3.14
CA MET A 103 -0.26 19.43 -1.81
C MET A 103 0.64 20.02 -0.71
N HIS A 104 1.95 20.14 -0.95
CA HIS A 104 2.88 20.81 -0.04
C HIS A 104 2.49 22.27 0.23
N TYR A 105 1.99 22.96 -0.78
CA TYR A 105 1.51 24.33 -0.61
C TYR A 105 0.39 24.47 0.41
N THR A 106 -0.35 23.41 0.71
CA THR A 106 -1.33 23.38 1.80
C THR A 106 -0.71 23.11 3.18
N GLY A 107 0.59 22.87 3.25
CA GLY A 107 1.30 22.49 4.48
C GLY A 107 1.06 21.02 4.88
N SER A 108 0.73 20.16 3.93
CA SER A 108 0.56 18.71 4.17
C SER A 108 1.86 17.97 3.87
N ILE A 109 2.12 16.92 4.64
CA ILE A 109 3.09 15.86 4.33
C ILE A 109 2.45 14.95 3.29
N VAL A 110 3.19 14.60 2.25
CA VAL A 110 2.69 13.81 1.13
C VAL A 110 3.34 12.43 1.15
N SER A 111 2.52 11.40 1.24
CA SER A 111 2.94 10.01 1.20
C SER A 111 2.53 9.35 -0.11
N GLY A 112 3.40 8.51 -0.66
CA GLY A 112 3.06 7.64 -1.79
C GLY A 112 2.85 6.20 -1.33
N SER A 113 1.78 5.56 -1.79
CA SER A 113 1.56 4.13 -1.50
C SER A 113 2.51 3.27 -2.32
N LEU A 114 3.15 2.31 -1.64
CA LEU A 114 3.90 1.23 -2.28
C LEU A 114 3.04 -0.03 -2.28
N PHE A 115 2.75 -0.53 -3.47
CA PHE A 115 2.00 -1.77 -3.66
C PHE A 115 2.93 -2.94 -3.95
N SER A 116 2.43 -4.17 -3.78
CA SER A 116 3.19 -5.36 -4.15
C SER A 116 3.36 -5.42 -5.66
N ALA A 117 4.58 -5.60 -6.07
CA ALA A 117 4.94 -5.91 -7.43
C ALA A 117 4.63 -7.36 -7.78
N ASN A 118 3.49 -7.90 -7.43
CA ASN A 118 3.29 -9.31 -7.61
C ASN A 118 2.43 -9.71 -8.80
N LYS A 119 2.81 -10.84 -9.38
CA LYS A 119 2.39 -11.32 -10.69
C LYS A 119 1.49 -12.56 -10.65
N LYS A 120 1.33 -13.18 -9.46
CA LYS A 120 0.58 -14.45 -9.37
C LYS A 120 -0.58 -14.31 -8.41
N TYR A 121 -1.77 -14.54 -8.94
CA TYR A 121 -3.01 -14.52 -8.17
C TYR A 121 -3.73 -15.86 -8.36
N ARG A 122 -4.32 -16.37 -7.29
CA ARG A 122 -5.31 -17.44 -7.37
C ARG A 122 -6.65 -16.79 -7.69
N TYR A 123 -7.19 -17.09 -8.83
CA TYR A 123 -8.52 -16.66 -9.26
C TYR A 123 -9.52 -17.78 -9.05
N THR A 124 -10.58 -17.52 -8.30
CA THR A 124 -11.69 -18.44 -8.15
C THR A 124 -12.83 -17.97 -9.07
N HIS A 125 -13.12 -18.77 -10.07
CA HIS A 125 -14.22 -18.51 -11.00
C HIS A 125 -15.59 -18.61 -10.30
N PRO A 126 -16.66 -18.01 -10.88
CA PRO A 126 -18.02 -18.11 -10.32
C PRO A 126 -18.53 -19.55 -10.17
N ASP A 127 -17.98 -20.51 -10.93
CA ASP A 127 -18.32 -21.93 -10.86
C ASP A 127 -17.51 -22.68 -9.78
N GLY A 128 -16.62 -21.99 -9.06
CA GLY A 128 -15.79 -22.55 -8.00
C GLY A 128 -14.48 -23.18 -8.48
N THR A 129 -14.18 -23.15 -9.78
CA THR A 129 -12.87 -23.58 -10.28
C THR A 129 -11.80 -22.54 -9.97
N GLU A 130 -10.57 -23.00 -9.74
CA GLU A 130 -9.43 -22.13 -9.41
C GLU A 130 -8.37 -22.20 -10.50
N GLU A 131 -7.80 -21.06 -10.83
CA GLU A 131 -6.62 -20.96 -11.69
C GLU A 131 -5.60 -19.97 -11.09
N ILE A 132 -4.34 -20.14 -11.48
CA ILE A 132 -3.26 -19.20 -11.13
C ILE A 132 -2.98 -18.34 -12.35
N VAL A 133 -3.16 -17.04 -12.19
CA VAL A 133 -2.95 -16.06 -13.26
C VAL A 133 -1.71 -15.21 -12.97
N ASP A 134 -0.90 -14.97 -14.00
CA ASP A 134 0.38 -14.26 -13.89
C ASP A 134 0.28 -12.74 -13.99
N ALA A 135 -0.91 -12.19 -14.12
CA ALA A 135 -1.11 -10.76 -14.33
C ALA A 135 -2.42 -10.27 -13.71
N ASN A 136 -2.66 -8.97 -13.81
CA ASN A 136 -3.89 -8.35 -13.34
C ASN A 136 -5.11 -9.20 -13.65
N PRO A 137 -5.94 -9.48 -12.65
CA PRO A 137 -7.07 -10.35 -12.80
C PRO A 137 -8.07 -9.83 -13.86
N PRO A 138 -8.77 -10.74 -14.59
CA PRO A 138 -9.84 -10.34 -15.49
C PRO A 138 -10.90 -9.51 -14.77
N VAL A 139 -11.32 -8.42 -15.40
CA VAL A 139 -12.06 -7.31 -14.78
C VAL A 139 -13.57 -7.55 -14.59
N ASP A 140 -14.06 -8.74 -14.79
CA ASP A 140 -15.52 -8.97 -14.82
C ASP A 140 -16.14 -9.38 -13.48
N VAL A 141 -15.54 -8.96 -12.38
CA VAL A 141 -16.08 -9.20 -11.03
C VAL A 141 -16.43 -7.87 -10.39
N GLY A 142 -17.69 -7.67 -10.08
CA GLY A 142 -18.19 -6.46 -9.42
C GLY A 142 -17.34 -6.06 -8.19
N LEU A 143 -17.19 -4.77 -7.96
CA LEU A 143 -16.28 -4.12 -6.98
C LEU A 143 -16.23 -4.74 -5.57
N GLY A 144 -17.27 -5.47 -5.15
CA GLY A 144 -17.31 -6.16 -3.85
C GLY A 144 -16.72 -7.57 -3.86
N ALA A 145 -16.65 -8.21 -5.02
CA ALA A 145 -16.18 -9.59 -5.16
C ALA A 145 -14.66 -9.65 -5.42
N THR A 146 -14.09 -8.60 -6.00
CA THR A 146 -12.71 -8.57 -6.48
C THR A 146 -11.68 -8.84 -5.38
N ALA A 147 -11.82 -8.20 -4.22
CA ALA A 147 -10.83 -8.34 -3.14
C ALA A 147 -10.84 -9.72 -2.47
N MET A 148 -11.92 -10.49 -2.61
CA MET A 148 -12.04 -11.83 -2.04
C MET A 148 -11.76 -12.96 -3.03
N ALA A 149 -11.91 -12.69 -4.34
CA ALA A 149 -11.66 -13.67 -5.40
C ALA A 149 -10.15 -13.82 -5.72
N TYR A 150 -9.33 -12.83 -5.37
CA TYR A 150 -7.91 -12.85 -5.64
C TYR A 150 -7.13 -13.12 -4.36
N GLN A 151 -6.80 -14.37 -4.14
CA GLN A 151 -5.83 -14.73 -3.15
C GLN A 151 -4.45 -14.78 -3.78
N PHE A 152 -3.57 -14.02 -3.18
CA PHE A 152 -2.17 -14.01 -3.53
C PHE A 152 -1.53 -15.38 -3.25
N VAL A 153 -0.75 -15.90 -4.17
CA VAL A 153 -0.07 -17.20 -3.98
C VAL A 153 1.39 -16.94 -3.61
N GLY A 154 1.60 -16.40 -2.41
CA GLY A 154 2.93 -16.13 -1.88
C GLY A 154 3.78 -17.37 -1.65
N ASP A 155 3.15 -18.53 -1.51
CA ASP A 155 3.79 -19.83 -1.33
C ASP A 155 4.47 -20.35 -2.61
N GLU A 156 4.11 -19.85 -3.78
CA GLU A 156 4.74 -20.23 -5.06
C GLU A 156 5.92 -19.33 -5.47
N ILE A 157 6.18 -18.23 -4.74
CA ILE A 157 7.32 -17.36 -5.01
C ILE A 157 8.56 -17.96 -4.38
N SER A 158 9.64 -18.10 -5.16
CA SER A 158 10.90 -18.59 -4.61
C SER A 158 11.46 -17.66 -3.52
N ALA A 159 12.25 -18.19 -2.59
CA ALA A 159 12.92 -17.35 -1.57
C ALA A 159 13.81 -16.27 -2.21
N GLU A 160 14.46 -16.59 -3.33
CA GLU A 160 15.27 -15.65 -4.10
C GLU A 160 14.41 -14.51 -4.67
N ASP A 161 13.22 -14.82 -5.21
CA ASP A 161 12.33 -13.81 -5.76
C ASP A 161 11.67 -12.97 -4.67
N LEU A 162 11.37 -13.55 -3.51
CA LEU A 162 10.94 -12.77 -2.34
C LEU A 162 11.98 -11.73 -1.96
N HIS A 163 13.26 -12.12 -1.93
CA HIS A 163 14.36 -11.18 -1.69
C HIS A 163 14.40 -10.06 -2.74
N LYS A 164 14.31 -10.39 -4.03
CA LYS A 164 14.25 -9.40 -5.13
C LYS A 164 13.07 -8.44 -4.95
N ILE A 165 11.90 -8.96 -4.58
CA ILE A 165 10.71 -8.14 -4.30
C ILE A 165 10.98 -7.20 -3.13
N ALA A 166 11.56 -7.67 -2.03
CA ALA A 166 11.91 -6.82 -0.89
C ALA A 166 12.85 -5.68 -1.32
N VAL A 167 13.89 -5.96 -2.11
CA VAL A 167 14.81 -4.96 -2.67
C VAL A 167 14.07 -3.96 -3.57
N SER A 168 13.12 -4.42 -4.39
CA SER A 168 12.34 -3.55 -5.28
C SER A 168 11.50 -2.52 -4.51
N TYR A 169 10.97 -2.87 -3.34
CA TYR A 169 10.30 -1.90 -2.47
C TYR A 169 11.24 -0.75 -2.06
N GLY A 170 12.49 -1.06 -1.72
CA GLY A 170 13.50 -0.04 -1.42
C GLY A 170 13.79 0.86 -2.61
N GLN A 171 13.95 0.28 -3.80
CA GLN A 171 14.21 1.03 -5.04
C GLN A 171 13.07 1.99 -5.38
N ARG A 172 11.82 1.54 -5.27
CA ARG A 172 10.62 2.36 -5.50
C ARG A 172 10.48 3.46 -4.45
N ALA A 173 10.74 3.16 -3.19
CA ALA A 173 10.76 4.18 -2.14
C ALA A 173 11.80 5.26 -2.41
N ALA A 174 13.00 4.88 -2.87
CA ALA A 174 14.03 5.84 -3.29
C ALA A 174 13.60 6.67 -4.49
N PHE A 175 12.84 6.07 -5.41
CA PHE A 175 12.28 6.79 -6.55
C PHE A 175 11.25 7.83 -6.09
N TYR A 176 10.31 7.45 -5.21
CA TYR A 176 9.33 8.39 -4.64
C TYR A 176 10.02 9.54 -3.88
N LYS A 177 11.10 9.24 -3.15
CA LYS A 177 11.90 10.28 -2.51
C LYS A 177 12.45 11.31 -3.53
N ARG A 178 12.90 10.85 -4.71
CA ARG A 178 13.38 11.75 -5.77
C ARG A 178 12.27 12.61 -6.38
N LEU A 179 11.03 12.11 -6.42
CA LEU A 179 9.88 12.88 -6.89
C LEU A 179 9.40 13.93 -5.87
N GLY A 180 9.89 13.89 -4.63
CA GLY A 180 9.54 14.86 -3.60
C GLY A 180 8.49 14.38 -2.58
N PHE A 181 8.12 13.10 -2.57
CA PHE A 181 7.32 12.54 -1.48
C PHE A 181 8.08 12.62 -0.15
N ASP A 182 7.36 12.93 0.92
CA ASP A 182 7.90 13.00 2.29
C ASP A 182 7.81 11.66 3.02
N ALA A 183 6.94 10.79 2.55
CA ALA A 183 6.66 9.50 3.18
C ALA A 183 6.31 8.44 2.13
N VAL A 184 6.43 7.18 2.55
CA VAL A 184 5.82 6.04 1.87
C VAL A 184 4.86 5.34 2.80
N THR A 185 3.74 4.85 2.25
CA THR A 185 2.75 4.04 2.95
C THR A 185 2.74 2.64 2.36
N ILE A 186 2.95 1.63 3.20
CA ILE A 186 2.98 0.22 2.80
C ILE A 186 1.73 -0.46 3.36
N HIS A 187 0.92 -1.00 2.48
CA HIS A 187 -0.32 -1.65 2.86
C HIS A 187 -0.07 -3.10 3.28
N MET A 188 -0.24 -3.39 4.58
CA MET A 188 -0.09 -4.73 5.16
C MET A 188 -1.38 -5.24 5.81
N SER A 189 -2.48 -4.46 5.75
CA SER A 189 -3.74 -4.83 6.38
C SER A 189 -4.53 -5.83 5.54
N TYR A 190 -5.34 -6.65 6.20
CA TYR A 190 -6.35 -7.52 5.59
C TYR A 190 -5.80 -8.53 4.58
N ARG A 191 -4.51 -8.83 4.61
CA ARG A 191 -3.85 -9.69 3.60
C ARG A 191 -4.01 -9.17 2.16
N ALA A 192 -4.18 -7.86 2.02
CA ALA A 192 -4.43 -7.25 0.72
C ALA A 192 -3.19 -7.21 -0.18
N GLN A 193 -1.99 -7.32 0.41
CA GLN A 193 -0.72 -7.24 -0.29
C GLN A 193 0.25 -8.30 0.25
N LEU A 194 1.29 -8.61 -0.52
CA LEU A 194 2.28 -9.65 -0.18
C LEU A 194 2.82 -9.58 1.25
N PRO A 195 3.21 -8.41 1.79
CA PRO A 195 3.73 -8.37 3.15
C PRO A 195 2.72 -8.81 4.21
N GLY A 196 1.45 -8.41 4.06
CA GLY A 196 0.38 -8.83 4.96
C GLY A 196 0.02 -10.30 4.79
N GLN A 197 0.08 -10.82 3.57
CA GLN A 197 -0.22 -12.22 3.28
C GLN A 197 0.84 -13.16 3.84
N LEU A 198 2.11 -12.82 3.70
CA LEU A 198 3.20 -13.63 4.25
C LEU A 198 3.28 -13.57 5.78
N LEU A 199 2.81 -12.48 6.39
CA LEU A 199 2.71 -12.40 7.85
C LEU A 199 1.58 -13.28 8.41
N SER A 200 0.48 -13.43 7.68
CA SER A 200 -0.73 -14.12 8.14
C SER A 200 -0.60 -15.63 8.05
N PRO A 201 -0.88 -16.38 9.14
CA PRO A 201 -0.96 -17.84 9.07
C PRO A 201 -2.16 -18.34 8.24
N LEU A 202 -3.16 -17.48 7.97
CA LEU A 202 -4.32 -17.83 7.14
C LEU A 202 -4.00 -17.90 5.66
N SER A 203 -2.91 -17.27 5.21
CA SER A 203 -2.52 -17.19 3.79
C SER A 203 -1.10 -17.66 3.52
N ASN A 204 -0.25 -17.74 4.54
CA ASN A 204 1.11 -18.21 4.40
C ASN A 204 1.18 -19.72 4.70
N THR A 205 1.19 -20.52 3.66
CA THR A 205 1.29 -21.99 3.74
C THR A 205 2.71 -22.50 3.50
N ARG A 206 3.70 -21.60 3.43
CA ARG A 206 5.09 -21.95 3.15
C ARG A 206 5.70 -22.84 4.23
N THR A 207 6.55 -23.76 3.78
CA THR A 207 7.30 -24.68 4.64
C THR A 207 8.79 -24.34 4.74
N ASP A 208 9.21 -23.26 4.10
CA ASP A 208 10.57 -22.75 4.14
C ASP A 208 10.77 -21.68 5.23
N GLU A 209 11.91 -21.00 5.18
CA GLU A 209 12.29 -19.96 6.14
C GLU A 209 11.41 -18.71 6.16
N TYR A 210 10.47 -18.56 5.22
CA TYR A 210 9.48 -17.47 5.17
C TYR A 210 8.09 -17.91 5.68
N GLY A 211 7.97 -19.13 6.21
CA GLY A 211 6.71 -19.69 6.70
C GLY A 211 6.84 -20.38 8.04
N VAL A 212 5.97 -21.37 8.31
CA VAL A 212 5.90 -22.30 9.44
C VAL A 212 5.77 -21.61 10.81
N THR A 213 6.76 -20.81 11.23
CA THR A 213 6.80 -20.18 12.55
C THR A 213 6.42 -18.70 12.46
N PHE A 214 6.13 -18.09 13.60
CA PHE A 214 5.91 -16.63 13.66
C PHE A 214 7.11 -15.85 13.11
N GLU A 215 8.32 -16.24 13.49
CA GLU A 215 9.55 -15.60 13.03
C GLU A 215 9.73 -15.74 11.51
N GLY A 216 9.39 -16.92 10.97
CA GLY A 216 9.42 -17.14 9.51
C GLY A 216 8.42 -16.25 8.79
N ARG A 217 7.19 -16.16 9.28
CA ARG A 217 6.17 -15.26 8.71
C ARG A 217 6.56 -13.78 8.80
N CYS A 218 7.31 -13.38 9.84
CA CYS A 218 7.81 -12.02 9.98
C CYS A 218 8.98 -11.69 9.02
N LYS A 219 9.67 -12.70 8.48
CA LYS A 219 10.93 -12.50 7.76
C LYS A 219 10.78 -11.58 6.56
N PHE A 220 9.87 -11.88 5.64
CA PHE A 220 9.68 -11.06 4.45
C PHE A 220 9.25 -9.61 4.75
N PRO A 221 8.21 -9.37 5.59
CA PRO A 221 7.84 -8.01 5.95
C PRO A 221 9.00 -7.21 6.56
N LEU A 222 9.79 -7.81 7.44
CA LEU A 222 10.92 -7.13 8.07
C LEU A 222 12.07 -6.87 7.09
N GLU A 223 12.34 -7.79 6.19
CA GLU A 223 13.34 -7.63 5.14
C GLU A 223 12.96 -6.48 4.20
N MET A 224 11.72 -6.47 3.72
CA MET A 224 11.17 -5.39 2.90
C MET A 224 11.27 -4.03 3.62
N LEU A 225 10.85 -3.93 4.88
CA LEU A 225 10.94 -2.69 5.67
C LEU A 225 12.39 -2.25 5.85
N SER A 226 13.30 -3.20 6.02
CA SER A 226 14.74 -2.93 6.10
C SER A 226 15.29 -2.34 4.80
N GLU A 227 14.91 -2.90 3.65
CA GLU A 227 15.35 -2.40 2.34
C GLU A 227 14.77 -1.00 2.06
N VAL A 228 13.49 -0.76 2.39
CA VAL A 228 12.90 0.58 2.30
C VAL A 228 13.65 1.58 3.18
N ARG A 229 13.90 1.25 4.46
CA ARG A 229 14.62 2.14 5.38
C ARG A 229 16.06 2.42 4.92
N LYS A 230 16.78 1.42 4.43
CA LYS A 230 18.11 1.60 3.84
C LYS A 230 18.09 2.58 2.68
N ALA A 231 17.09 2.47 1.81
CA ALA A 231 17.00 3.27 0.61
C ALA A 231 16.64 4.74 0.88
N VAL A 232 15.74 5.00 1.85
CA VAL A 232 15.26 6.36 2.12
C VAL A 232 15.96 7.05 3.29
N GLY A 233 16.64 6.29 4.16
CA GLY A 233 17.28 6.83 5.37
C GLY A 233 16.27 7.45 6.33
N ASN A 234 16.69 8.45 7.10
CA ASN A 234 15.82 9.19 8.03
C ASN A 234 15.19 10.43 7.39
N ASP A 235 15.38 10.62 6.10
CA ASP A 235 14.87 11.79 5.37
C ASP A 235 13.43 11.64 4.92
N MET A 236 12.89 10.45 5.00
CA MET A 236 11.53 10.11 4.59
C MET A 236 10.86 9.28 5.68
N LEU A 237 9.58 9.50 5.92
CA LEU A 237 8.80 8.69 6.85
C LEU A 237 8.36 7.38 6.19
N ILE A 238 8.26 6.33 7.00
CA ILE A 238 7.71 5.05 6.60
C ILE A 238 6.47 4.78 7.45
N GLU A 239 5.33 4.71 6.79
CA GLU A 239 4.06 4.30 7.37
C GLU A 239 3.72 2.89 6.94
N ILE A 240 3.20 2.09 7.86
CA ILE A 240 2.54 0.83 7.54
C ILE A 240 1.06 0.88 7.90
N GLN A 241 0.22 0.34 7.04
CA GLN A 241 -1.17 0.01 7.37
C GLN A 241 -1.19 -1.43 7.88
N PHE A 242 -1.58 -1.63 9.12
CA PHE A 242 -1.42 -2.90 9.80
C PHE A 242 -2.69 -3.29 10.56
N SER A 243 -3.24 -4.47 10.32
CA SER A 243 -4.32 -5.02 11.12
C SER A 243 -3.79 -5.44 12.49
N ALA A 244 -4.45 -5.00 13.58
CA ALA A 244 -4.00 -5.33 14.93
C ALA A 244 -4.12 -6.84 15.23
N GLU A 245 -5.13 -7.46 14.64
CA GLU A 245 -5.43 -8.89 14.75
C GLU A 245 -6.12 -9.38 13.47
N GLU A 246 -6.20 -10.67 13.31
CA GLU A 246 -6.94 -11.32 12.24
C GLU A 246 -8.10 -12.16 12.78
N PRO A 247 -9.03 -12.62 11.92
CA PRO A 247 -10.04 -13.60 12.31
C PRO A 247 -9.45 -14.88 12.88
N GLU A 248 -10.30 -15.72 13.47
CA GLU A 248 -9.91 -17.02 14.03
C GLU A 248 -9.00 -17.81 13.07
N GLY A 249 -7.89 -18.31 13.62
CA GLY A 249 -6.83 -18.98 12.86
C GLY A 249 -5.76 -18.05 12.31
N GLY A 250 -5.97 -16.72 12.33
CA GLY A 250 -4.96 -15.73 12.00
C GLY A 250 -4.05 -15.37 13.18
N TYR A 251 -3.21 -14.35 13.01
CA TYR A 251 -2.37 -13.88 14.11
C TYR A 251 -3.19 -13.10 15.15
N THR A 252 -2.80 -13.24 16.41
CA THR A 252 -3.45 -12.57 17.55
C THR A 252 -2.93 -11.16 17.77
N VAL A 253 -3.58 -10.39 18.65
CA VAL A 253 -3.10 -9.06 19.07
C VAL A 253 -1.68 -9.14 19.64
N GLU A 254 -1.37 -10.19 20.41
CA GLU A 254 -0.06 -10.40 21.01
C GLU A 254 1.02 -10.61 19.93
N GLU A 255 0.77 -11.45 18.93
CA GLU A 255 1.65 -11.64 17.78
C GLU A 255 1.78 -10.34 16.98
N GLY A 256 0.70 -9.58 16.79
CA GLY A 256 0.72 -8.27 16.18
C GLY A 256 1.63 -7.28 16.90
N ILE A 257 1.56 -7.25 18.24
CA ILE A 257 2.44 -6.42 19.09
C ILE A 257 3.90 -6.86 18.95
N GLU A 258 4.18 -8.17 18.97
CA GLU A 258 5.55 -8.67 18.80
C GLU A 258 6.11 -8.33 17.42
N PHE A 259 5.32 -8.45 16.36
CA PHE A 259 5.74 -7.97 15.02
C PHE A 259 6.08 -6.47 15.03
N LEU A 260 5.22 -5.63 15.62
CA LEU A 260 5.47 -4.18 15.68
C LEU A 260 6.72 -3.83 16.50
N LYS A 261 7.03 -4.57 17.56
CA LYS A 261 8.30 -4.42 18.29
C LYS A 261 9.53 -4.72 17.41
N LEU A 262 9.42 -5.71 16.52
CA LEU A 262 10.49 -6.00 15.57
C LEU A 262 10.59 -4.93 14.46
N ALA A 263 9.45 -4.42 14.00
CA ALA A 263 9.36 -3.45 12.91
C ALA A 263 9.68 -2.00 13.34
N GLN A 264 9.55 -1.64 14.63
CA GLN A 264 9.66 -0.25 15.13
C GLN A 264 10.96 0.48 14.76
N LYS A 265 12.06 -0.26 14.50
CA LYS A 265 13.33 0.33 14.08
C LYS A 265 13.33 0.80 12.62
N TYR A 266 12.34 0.39 11.85
CA TYR A 266 12.19 0.73 10.44
C TYR A 266 11.03 1.69 10.16
N VAL A 267 10.01 1.72 11.04
CA VAL A 267 8.71 2.35 10.81
C VAL A 267 8.56 3.58 11.71
N ASP A 268 7.98 4.64 11.17
CA ASP A 268 7.71 5.89 11.89
C ASP A 268 6.24 6.03 12.30
N ILE A 269 5.33 5.45 11.50
CA ILE A 269 3.87 5.56 11.68
C ILE A 269 3.23 4.19 11.45
N VAL A 270 2.32 3.84 12.35
CA VAL A 270 1.45 2.67 12.18
C VAL A 270 0.01 3.14 12.11
N GLN A 271 -0.64 2.92 10.98
CA GLN A 271 -2.07 3.10 10.82
C GLN A 271 -2.77 1.79 11.08
N VAL A 272 -3.60 1.74 12.12
CA VAL A 272 -4.43 0.57 12.44
C VAL A 272 -5.85 0.85 11.92
N PRO A 273 -6.25 0.23 10.80
CA PRO A 273 -7.63 0.37 10.34
C PRO A 273 -8.58 -0.37 11.29
N PRO A 274 -9.86 0.03 11.35
CA PRO A 274 -10.85 -0.71 12.11
C PRO A 274 -10.93 -2.15 11.60
N PRO A 275 -11.27 -3.12 12.45
CA PRO A 275 -11.49 -4.49 12.02
C PRO A 275 -12.53 -4.48 10.89
N LYS A 276 -12.23 -5.20 9.81
CA LYS A 276 -13.16 -5.31 8.68
C LYS A 276 -14.43 -5.99 9.20
N ALA A 277 -15.53 -5.24 9.28
CA ALA A 277 -16.81 -5.83 9.60
C ALA A 277 -17.11 -6.89 8.53
N ILE A 278 -17.13 -8.16 8.93
CA ILE A 278 -17.66 -9.19 8.04
C ILE A 278 -19.14 -8.86 7.88
N PRO A 279 -19.63 -8.66 6.64
CA PRO A 279 -21.05 -8.45 6.46
C PRO A 279 -21.80 -9.66 7.03
N THR A 280 -22.51 -9.46 8.13
CA THR A 280 -23.25 -10.52 8.80
C THR A 280 -24.59 -10.84 8.09
N THR A 281 -24.87 -10.13 6.98
CA THR A 281 -26.04 -10.39 6.16
C THR A 281 -25.68 -10.26 4.68
N PRO A 282 -26.07 -11.20 3.82
CA PRO A 282 -26.08 -10.94 2.38
C PRO A 282 -26.98 -9.72 2.15
N SER A 283 -26.49 -8.75 1.41
CA SER A 283 -27.35 -7.66 0.93
C SER A 283 -28.50 -8.27 0.12
N PRO A 284 -29.73 -7.79 0.31
CA PRO A 284 -30.89 -8.29 -0.42
C PRO A 284 -30.78 -8.04 -1.91
#